data_d0bbb078a85fe4bf5766538f84570f32
#
_entry.id   d0bbb078a85fe4bf5766538f84570f32
#
_cell.length_a   1.000
_cell.length_b   1.000
_cell.length_c   1.000
_cell.angle_alpha   90.00
_cell.angle_beta   90.00
_cell.angle_gamma   90.00
#
_symmetry.space_group_name_H-M   'P 1'
#
loop_
_entity.id
_entity.type
_entity.pdbx_description
1 polymer ?
#
loop_
_entity_poly.entity_id
_entity_poly.type
_entity_poly.pdbx_seq_one_letter_code
_entity_poly.pdbx_strand_id
1 'polypeptide(L)'
;MKQKLIQAVLFGSCMAFAVSCGQAPTARGEAEYSVMTISTSDVTIPSTHSATIRGRQDIAIYPQVSGTISKVCVKEGEVVRQGQLLFIIDQVPYKAALQTAKANVAAAEASVATAQLTYDSKKELFAKNVVSQFDLQTSQNNLLTAKSQLAQAEAQLVNAANNLSYTEVKSPSNGVVGVLPYRVGALVSASIPQPLTTVSDNSDMYVYFSLTENQLLDLTREYGSMDKALAAVSY
;
A
#
# COMPACT_ATOMS: atom_id res chain seq x y z
N MET A 1 88.02 56.61 72.22
CA MET A 1 86.53 56.43 72.14
C MET A 1 86.02 55.75 70.84
N LYS A 2 86.76 55.71 69.75
CA LYS A 2 86.24 55.12 68.46
C LYS A 2 86.25 53.61 68.41
N GLN A 3 87.08 52.93 69.21
CA GLN A 3 87.22 51.46 69.16
C GLN A 3 86.07 50.72 69.88
N LYS A 4 85.46 51.31 70.91
CA LYS A 4 84.30 50.73 71.62
C LYS A 4 83.00 50.83 70.82
N LEU A 5 82.89 51.78 69.91
CA LEU A 5 81.70 51.95 69.08
C LEU A 5 81.66 50.92 67.92
N ILE A 6 82.80 50.51 67.41
CA ILE A 6 82.91 49.53 66.34
C ILE A 6 82.59 48.11 66.88
N GLN A 7 82.99 47.82 68.12
CA GLN A 7 82.66 46.50 68.74
C GLN A 7 81.17 46.40 69.06
N ALA A 8 80.51 47.47 69.44
CA ALA A 8 79.05 47.42 69.70
C ALA A 8 78.22 47.28 68.43
N VAL A 9 78.65 47.85 67.28
CA VAL A 9 77.99 47.72 65.99
C VAL A 9 78.21 46.28 65.37
N LEU A 10 79.43 45.70 65.60
CA LEU A 10 79.68 44.32 65.15
C LEU A 10 78.94 43.27 65.95
N PHE A 11 78.73 43.51 67.28
CA PHE A 11 77.97 42.58 68.12
C PHE A 11 76.45 42.68 67.85
N GLY A 12 75.93 43.82 67.53
CA GLY A 12 74.52 44.08 67.16
C GLY A 12 74.16 43.44 65.83
N SER A 13 75.12 43.44 64.84
CA SER A 13 74.88 42.86 63.52
C SER A 13 74.90 41.34 63.54
N CYS A 14 75.59 40.70 64.45
CA CYS A 14 75.61 39.17 64.57
C CYS A 14 74.36 38.67 65.25
N MET A 15 73.66 39.44 66.05
CA MET A 15 72.47 38.97 66.78
C MET A 15 71.18 39.06 65.92
N ALA A 16 71.23 39.79 64.79
CA ALA A 16 70.08 39.92 63.85
C ALA A 16 70.01 38.77 62.84
N PHE A 17 70.98 37.90 62.72
CA PHE A 17 70.99 36.74 61.82
C PHE A 17 70.59 35.41 62.45
N ALA A 18 70.32 35.37 63.73
CA ALA A 18 70.03 34.09 64.44
C ALA A 18 68.53 33.83 64.64
N VAL A 19 67.61 34.59 64.06
CA VAL A 19 66.14 34.39 64.21
C VAL A 19 65.49 33.83 62.93
N SER A 20 66.25 33.34 61.95
CA SER A 20 65.70 32.78 60.71
C SER A 20 65.89 31.28 60.57
N CYS A 21 65.51 30.50 61.56
CA CYS A 21 65.42 29.08 61.40
C CYS A 21 64.35 28.50 62.36
N GLY A 22 63.10 28.61 62.00
CA GLY A 22 62.00 28.08 62.68
C GLY A 22 60.75 28.11 61.84
N GLN A 23 60.83 27.74 60.51
CA GLN A 23 59.66 27.39 59.79
C GLN A 23 59.35 25.94 60.14
N ALA A 24 58.39 25.77 61.02
CA ALA A 24 57.75 24.48 61.23
C ALA A 24 57.30 23.92 59.85
N PRO A 25 57.50 22.66 59.57
CA PRO A 25 56.94 22.11 58.37
C PRO A 25 55.40 22.34 58.47
N THR A 26 54.92 23.23 57.62
CA THR A 26 53.46 23.27 57.37
C THR A 26 53.12 21.87 56.96
N ALA A 27 52.39 21.16 57.85
CA ALA A 27 51.72 19.91 57.47
C ALA A 27 51.01 20.21 56.17
N ARG A 28 51.45 19.61 55.08
CA ARG A 28 50.67 19.57 53.86
C ARG A 28 49.31 19.02 54.27
N GLY A 29 48.34 19.91 54.45
CA GLY A 29 46.99 19.48 54.59
C GLY A 29 46.72 18.51 53.45
N GLU A 30 46.24 17.33 53.76
CA GLU A 30 45.75 16.37 52.78
C GLU A 30 44.80 17.16 51.87
N ALA A 31 45.11 17.13 50.58
CA ALA A 31 44.24 17.80 49.61
C ALA A 31 42.86 17.19 49.70
N GLU A 32 41.91 17.94 50.19
CA GLU A 32 40.49 17.54 50.17
C GLU A 32 40.03 17.51 48.73
N TYR A 33 39.93 16.32 48.20
CA TYR A 33 39.29 16.09 46.89
C TYR A 33 37.80 15.96 47.12
N SER A 34 37.01 16.76 46.42
CA SER A 34 35.58 16.57 46.38
C SER A 34 35.27 15.24 45.67
N VAL A 35 34.74 14.26 46.40
CA VAL A 35 34.30 12.99 45.84
C VAL A 35 32.78 13.06 45.61
N MET A 36 32.37 12.70 44.41
CA MET A 36 30.94 12.52 44.07
C MET A 36 30.60 11.07 44.22
N THR A 37 29.64 10.75 45.03
CA THR A 37 29.08 9.39 45.11
C THR A 37 28.29 9.13 43.83
N ILE A 38 28.76 8.21 43.00
CA ILE A 38 28.05 7.75 41.81
C ILE A 38 27.04 6.71 42.28
N SER A 39 25.76 7.01 42.14
CA SER A 39 24.70 6.05 42.32
C SER A 39 24.29 5.49 40.95
N THR A 40 24.00 4.21 40.92
CA THR A 40 23.38 3.60 39.74
C THR A 40 21.91 4.03 39.69
N SER A 41 21.48 4.57 38.55
CA SER A 41 20.06 4.82 38.29
C SER A 41 19.68 4.06 37.02
N ASP A 42 18.49 3.47 37.02
CA ASP A 42 17.94 2.84 35.82
C ASP A 42 17.62 3.95 34.82
N VAL A 43 18.30 3.94 33.68
CA VAL A 43 18.08 4.86 32.57
C VAL A 43 17.58 4.06 31.38
N THR A 44 16.39 4.38 30.95
CA THR A 44 15.87 3.84 29.69
C THR A 44 16.47 4.61 28.52
N ILE A 45 17.25 3.96 27.71
CA ILE A 45 17.85 4.54 26.48
C ILE A 45 16.92 4.19 25.31
N PRO A 46 16.14 5.15 24.79
CA PRO A 46 15.32 4.88 23.62
C PRO A 46 16.20 4.70 22.39
N SER A 47 16.02 3.62 21.65
CA SER A 47 16.59 3.46 20.33
C SER A 47 15.51 3.70 19.27
N THR A 48 15.81 4.55 18.28
CA THR A 48 14.88 4.88 17.20
C THR A 48 15.27 4.14 15.92
N HIS A 49 14.29 3.55 15.25
CA HIS A 49 14.48 2.88 13.98
C HIS A 49 13.56 3.49 12.93
N SER A 50 14.09 3.68 11.72
CA SER A 50 13.24 4.09 10.59
C SER A 50 12.33 2.95 10.21
N ALA A 51 11.02 3.21 10.18
CA ALA A 51 10.02 2.24 9.82
C ALA A 51 9.13 2.73 8.69
N THR A 52 8.66 1.80 7.86
CA THR A 52 7.63 2.06 6.84
C THR A 52 6.34 1.41 7.29
N ILE A 53 5.30 2.22 7.43
CA ILE A 53 3.96 1.74 7.77
C ILE A 53 3.19 1.52 6.48
N ARG A 54 2.58 0.35 6.34
CA ARG A 54 1.70 0.02 5.20
C ARG A 54 0.40 -0.56 5.73
N GLY A 55 -0.71 -0.25 5.04
CA GLY A 55 -1.97 -0.92 5.29
C GLY A 55 -1.87 -2.42 4.99
N ARG A 56 -2.79 -3.20 5.51
CA ARG A 56 -2.86 -4.65 5.28
C ARG A 56 -2.87 -4.99 3.80
N GLN A 57 -3.52 -4.17 2.98
CA GLN A 57 -3.61 -4.35 1.55
C GLN A 57 -3.75 -3.00 0.84
N ASP A 58 -2.82 -2.70 -0.06
CA ASP A 58 -2.87 -1.55 -0.95
C ASP A 58 -3.21 -2.04 -2.36
N ILE A 59 -4.41 -1.71 -2.84
CA ILE A 59 -4.88 -2.13 -4.16
C ILE A 59 -4.84 -0.93 -5.10
N ALA A 60 -3.99 -1.00 -6.10
CA ALA A 60 -3.94 -0.01 -7.17
C ALA A 60 -5.09 -0.25 -8.17
N ILE A 61 -5.92 0.75 -8.38
CA ILE A 61 -7.10 0.69 -9.24
C ILE A 61 -6.77 1.22 -10.62
N TYR A 62 -6.83 0.34 -11.61
CA TYR A 62 -6.65 0.67 -13.02
C TYR A 62 -7.97 0.56 -13.79
N PRO A 63 -8.20 1.38 -14.80
CA PRO A 63 -9.35 1.22 -15.68
C PRO A 63 -9.15 -0.01 -16.57
N GLN A 64 -10.22 -0.77 -16.80
CA GLN A 64 -10.19 -1.93 -17.70
C GLN A 64 -10.60 -1.58 -19.12
N VAL A 65 -11.17 -0.38 -19.32
CA VAL A 65 -11.61 0.12 -20.62
C VAL A 65 -11.07 1.53 -20.84
N SER A 66 -10.93 1.93 -22.10
CA SER A 66 -10.45 3.25 -22.49
C SER A 66 -11.59 4.24 -22.59
N GLY A 67 -11.38 5.48 -22.20
CA GLY A 67 -12.37 6.54 -22.35
C GLY A 67 -12.07 7.75 -21.46
N THR A 68 -12.92 8.76 -21.55
CA THR A 68 -12.78 9.96 -20.74
C THR A 68 -13.52 9.80 -19.41
N ILE A 69 -12.90 10.24 -18.30
CA ILE A 69 -13.58 10.24 -17.00
C ILE A 69 -14.74 11.25 -17.04
N SER A 70 -15.97 10.73 -16.96
CA SER A 70 -17.18 11.56 -16.91
C SER A 70 -17.46 12.07 -15.50
N LYS A 71 -17.15 11.27 -14.48
CA LYS A 71 -17.42 11.64 -13.09
C LYS A 71 -16.44 10.96 -12.15
N VAL A 72 -15.99 11.70 -11.14
CA VAL A 72 -15.30 11.20 -9.95
C VAL A 72 -16.30 11.22 -8.80
N CYS A 73 -16.53 10.07 -8.17
CA CYS A 73 -17.58 9.88 -7.16
C CYS A 73 -17.08 9.92 -5.73
N VAL A 74 -15.75 10.01 -5.54
CA VAL A 74 -15.07 9.95 -4.24
C VAL A 74 -14.05 11.07 -4.11
N LYS A 75 -13.63 11.34 -2.87
CA LYS A 75 -12.56 12.30 -2.53
C LYS A 75 -11.33 11.57 -2.00
N GLU A 76 -10.19 12.23 -2.07
CA GLU A 76 -8.95 11.76 -1.43
C GLU A 76 -9.16 11.64 0.08
N GLY A 77 -8.72 10.54 0.66
CA GLY A 77 -8.90 10.24 2.09
C GLY A 77 -10.29 9.74 2.48
N GLU A 78 -11.22 9.58 1.54
CA GLU A 78 -12.58 9.09 1.83
C GLU A 78 -12.56 7.58 2.12
N VAL A 79 -13.32 7.17 3.14
CA VAL A 79 -13.53 5.75 3.45
C VAL A 79 -14.57 5.18 2.49
N VAL A 80 -14.21 4.10 1.81
CA VAL A 80 -15.06 3.42 0.84
C VAL A 80 -15.30 1.97 1.21
N ARG A 81 -16.42 1.43 0.75
CA ARG A 81 -16.78 0.01 0.92
C ARG A 81 -16.54 -0.75 -0.37
N GLN A 82 -16.36 -2.05 -0.26
CA GLN A 82 -16.33 -2.96 -1.40
C GLN A 82 -17.56 -2.76 -2.28
N GLY A 83 -17.36 -2.62 -3.60
CA GLY A 83 -18.41 -2.36 -4.59
C GLY A 83 -18.85 -0.90 -4.71
N GLN A 84 -18.36 0.02 -3.86
CA GLN A 84 -18.66 1.44 -3.97
C GLN A 84 -18.08 2.02 -5.26
N LEU A 85 -18.87 2.86 -5.95
CA LEU A 85 -18.49 3.50 -7.19
C LEU A 85 -17.46 4.61 -6.94
N LEU A 86 -16.32 4.51 -7.64
CA LEU A 86 -15.20 5.45 -7.54
C LEU A 86 -15.18 6.43 -8.71
N PHE A 87 -15.21 5.88 -9.94
CA PHE A 87 -15.18 6.66 -11.18
C PHE A 87 -16.20 6.15 -12.18
N ILE A 88 -16.66 7.06 -13.05
CA ILE A 88 -17.45 6.73 -14.22
C ILE A 88 -16.67 7.19 -15.44
N ILE A 89 -16.37 6.25 -16.33
CA ILE A 89 -15.81 6.50 -17.66
C ILE A 89 -16.99 6.72 -18.62
N ASP A 90 -16.79 7.47 -19.70
CA ASP A 90 -17.83 7.74 -20.70
C ASP A 90 -18.48 6.43 -21.17
N GLN A 91 -19.78 6.31 -20.90
CA GLN A 91 -20.58 5.11 -21.16
C GLN A 91 -21.23 5.13 -22.54
N VAL A 92 -21.25 6.27 -23.23
CA VAL A 92 -22.01 6.44 -24.49
C VAL A 92 -21.62 5.40 -25.54
N PRO A 93 -20.33 5.23 -25.89
CA PRO A 93 -19.93 4.27 -26.90
C PRO A 93 -20.22 2.82 -26.47
N TYR A 94 -20.10 2.51 -25.20
CA TYR A 94 -20.32 1.16 -24.65
C TYR A 94 -21.80 0.81 -24.61
N LYS A 95 -22.68 1.77 -24.29
CA LYS A 95 -24.14 1.60 -24.37
C LYS A 95 -24.59 1.36 -25.81
N ALA A 96 -24.02 2.08 -26.78
CA ALA A 96 -24.31 1.88 -28.18
C ALA A 96 -23.86 0.48 -28.65
N ALA A 97 -22.66 0.04 -28.26
CA ALA A 97 -22.16 -1.31 -28.57
C ALA A 97 -23.05 -2.40 -27.97
N LEU A 98 -23.49 -2.23 -26.71
CA LEU A 98 -24.42 -3.15 -26.05
C LEU A 98 -25.76 -3.21 -26.81
N GLN A 99 -26.31 -2.09 -27.24
CA GLN A 99 -27.56 -2.05 -28.00
C GLN A 99 -27.43 -2.75 -29.35
N THR A 100 -26.29 -2.56 -30.04
CA THR A 100 -25.99 -3.28 -31.29
C THR A 100 -25.90 -4.79 -31.05
N ALA A 101 -25.21 -5.23 -30.00
CA ALA A 101 -25.10 -6.65 -29.67
C ALA A 101 -26.48 -7.26 -29.34
N LYS A 102 -27.35 -6.54 -28.63
CA LYS A 102 -28.74 -6.97 -28.36
C LYS A 102 -29.53 -7.14 -29.65
N ALA A 103 -29.39 -6.22 -30.60
CA ALA A 103 -30.06 -6.33 -31.90
C ALA A 103 -29.57 -7.54 -32.70
N ASN A 104 -28.27 -7.85 -32.64
CA ASN A 104 -27.70 -9.02 -33.29
C ASN A 104 -28.23 -10.33 -32.69
N VAL A 105 -28.38 -10.41 -31.37
CA VAL A 105 -29.01 -11.58 -30.70
C VAL A 105 -30.46 -11.73 -31.19
N ALA A 106 -31.26 -10.69 -31.20
CA ALA A 106 -32.64 -10.74 -31.66
C ALA A 106 -32.75 -11.21 -33.14
N ALA A 107 -31.83 -10.76 -34.01
CA ALA A 107 -31.76 -11.22 -35.40
C ALA A 107 -31.37 -12.70 -35.51
N ALA A 108 -30.42 -13.18 -34.68
CA ALA A 108 -30.04 -14.57 -34.64
C ALA A 108 -31.15 -15.47 -34.09
N GLU A 109 -31.87 -15.03 -33.04
CA GLU A 109 -33.08 -15.73 -32.52
C GLU A 109 -34.13 -15.90 -33.61
N ALA A 110 -34.43 -14.85 -34.40
CA ALA A 110 -35.36 -14.95 -35.50
C ALA A 110 -34.89 -15.97 -36.57
N SER A 111 -33.57 -16.01 -36.84
CA SER A 111 -32.98 -16.97 -37.76
C SER A 111 -33.12 -18.41 -37.24
N VAL A 112 -32.92 -18.66 -35.95
CA VAL A 112 -33.12 -19.96 -35.30
C VAL A 112 -34.59 -20.36 -35.37
N ALA A 113 -35.52 -19.42 -35.10
CA ALA A 113 -36.97 -19.72 -35.17
C ALA A 113 -37.36 -20.12 -36.59
N THR A 114 -36.87 -19.45 -37.63
CA THR A 114 -37.12 -19.81 -39.04
C THR A 114 -36.52 -21.17 -39.41
N ALA A 115 -35.30 -21.44 -38.98
CA ALA A 115 -34.62 -22.71 -39.26
C ALA A 115 -35.30 -23.87 -38.52
N GLN A 116 -35.77 -23.62 -37.28
CA GLN A 116 -36.50 -24.58 -36.48
C GLN A 116 -37.84 -24.96 -37.17
N LEU A 117 -38.62 -23.96 -37.59
CA LEU A 117 -39.87 -24.16 -38.32
C LEU A 117 -39.64 -24.96 -39.59
N THR A 118 -38.59 -24.65 -40.35
CA THR A 118 -38.23 -25.37 -41.56
C THR A 118 -37.86 -26.83 -41.26
N TYR A 119 -37.05 -27.07 -40.22
CA TYR A 119 -36.72 -28.43 -39.81
C TYR A 119 -37.94 -29.24 -39.36
N ASP A 120 -38.81 -28.66 -38.55
CA ASP A 120 -40.00 -29.33 -38.04
C ASP A 120 -40.98 -29.73 -39.19
N SER A 121 -41.16 -28.78 -40.15
CA SER A 121 -41.92 -29.03 -41.35
C SER A 121 -41.32 -30.16 -42.21
N LYS A 122 -40.00 -30.17 -42.43
CA LYS A 122 -39.28 -31.24 -43.19
C LYS A 122 -39.36 -32.57 -42.45
N LYS A 123 -39.30 -32.59 -41.14
CA LYS A 123 -39.47 -33.80 -40.31
C LYS A 123 -40.87 -34.44 -40.45
N GLU A 124 -41.93 -33.62 -40.44
CA GLU A 124 -43.30 -34.10 -40.67
C GLU A 124 -43.47 -34.65 -42.12
N LEU A 125 -42.93 -33.98 -43.12
CA LEU A 125 -42.98 -34.45 -44.51
C LEU A 125 -42.18 -35.73 -44.72
N PHE A 126 -41.04 -35.89 -44.04
CA PHE A 126 -40.24 -37.10 -44.10
C PHE A 126 -41.00 -38.29 -43.48
N ALA A 127 -41.68 -38.09 -42.37
CA ALA A 127 -42.54 -39.14 -41.77
C ALA A 127 -43.67 -39.62 -42.69
N LYS A 128 -44.07 -38.77 -43.67
CA LYS A 128 -45.05 -39.08 -44.70
C LYS A 128 -44.40 -39.54 -46.03
N ASN A 129 -43.08 -39.80 -46.06
CA ASN A 129 -42.28 -40.17 -47.25
C ASN A 129 -42.37 -39.18 -48.41
N VAL A 130 -42.57 -37.89 -48.14
CA VAL A 130 -42.65 -36.82 -49.16
C VAL A 130 -41.32 -36.20 -49.48
N VAL A 131 -40.36 -36.19 -48.55
CA VAL A 131 -39.02 -35.63 -48.73
C VAL A 131 -37.94 -36.68 -48.46
N SER A 132 -36.73 -36.44 -49.01
CA SER A 132 -35.61 -37.36 -48.85
C SER A 132 -34.95 -37.20 -47.49
N GLN A 133 -34.21 -38.25 -47.04
CA GLN A 133 -33.37 -38.15 -45.86
C GLN A 133 -32.34 -37.06 -45.94
N PHE A 134 -31.80 -36.79 -47.13
CA PHE A 134 -30.86 -35.73 -47.39
C PHE A 134 -31.46 -34.33 -47.10
N ASP A 135 -32.74 -34.11 -47.52
CA ASP A 135 -33.42 -32.84 -47.26
C ASP A 135 -33.65 -32.62 -45.75
N LEU A 136 -34.00 -33.67 -45.03
CA LEU A 136 -34.16 -33.62 -43.58
C LEU A 136 -32.82 -33.28 -42.88
N GLN A 137 -31.75 -34.01 -43.27
CA GLN A 137 -30.42 -33.79 -42.69
C GLN A 137 -29.88 -32.37 -43.01
N THR A 138 -30.13 -31.87 -44.23
CA THR A 138 -29.76 -30.52 -44.61
C THR A 138 -30.48 -29.47 -43.75
N SER A 139 -31.79 -29.65 -43.50
CA SER A 139 -32.53 -28.72 -42.64
C SER A 139 -32.09 -28.78 -41.19
N GLN A 140 -31.71 -29.98 -40.70
CA GLN A 140 -31.12 -30.13 -39.36
C GLN A 140 -29.78 -29.44 -39.25
N ASN A 141 -28.90 -29.53 -40.22
CA ASN A 141 -27.62 -28.87 -40.28
C ASN A 141 -27.78 -27.34 -40.32
N ASN A 142 -28.78 -26.85 -41.10
CA ASN A 142 -29.08 -25.40 -41.16
C ASN A 142 -29.57 -24.88 -39.77
N LEU A 143 -30.40 -25.66 -39.07
CA LEU A 143 -30.82 -25.33 -37.73
C LEU A 143 -29.63 -25.29 -36.74
N LEU A 144 -28.71 -26.27 -36.85
CA LEU A 144 -27.50 -26.29 -36.02
C LEU A 144 -26.63 -25.08 -36.29
N THR A 145 -26.46 -24.70 -37.56
CA THR A 145 -25.73 -23.49 -37.96
C THR A 145 -26.37 -22.23 -37.39
N ALA A 146 -27.68 -22.07 -37.49
CA ALA A 146 -28.39 -20.95 -36.90
C ALA A 146 -28.23 -20.88 -35.37
N LYS A 147 -28.31 -22.00 -34.67
CA LYS A 147 -28.06 -22.10 -33.23
C LYS A 147 -26.61 -21.69 -32.86
N SER A 148 -25.65 -22.10 -33.68
CA SER A 148 -24.25 -21.70 -33.47
C SER A 148 -24.04 -20.19 -33.66
N GLN A 149 -24.74 -19.58 -34.63
CA GLN A 149 -24.72 -18.12 -34.84
C GLN A 149 -25.37 -17.37 -33.66
N LEU A 150 -26.47 -17.90 -33.11
CA LEU A 150 -27.08 -17.35 -31.90
C LEU A 150 -26.09 -17.39 -30.72
N ALA A 151 -25.46 -18.53 -30.46
CA ALA A 151 -24.47 -18.64 -29.40
C ALA A 151 -23.29 -17.67 -29.56
N GLN A 152 -22.86 -17.40 -30.81
CA GLN A 152 -21.84 -16.39 -31.11
C GLN A 152 -22.35 -14.97 -30.79
N ALA A 153 -23.58 -14.64 -31.17
CA ALA A 153 -24.18 -13.34 -30.88
C ALA A 153 -24.38 -13.13 -29.37
N GLU A 154 -24.82 -14.14 -28.64
CA GLU A 154 -24.91 -14.11 -27.18
C GLU A 154 -23.55 -13.88 -26.51
N ALA A 155 -22.48 -14.52 -26.98
CA ALA A 155 -21.13 -14.28 -26.49
C ALA A 155 -20.68 -12.83 -26.72
N GLN A 156 -21.01 -12.24 -27.89
CA GLN A 156 -20.76 -10.82 -28.18
C GLN A 156 -21.56 -9.90 -27.27
N LEU A 157 -22.81 -10.24 -26.95
CA LEU A 157 -23.64 -9.50 -26.00
C LEU A 157 -23.02 -9.49 -24.61
N VAL A 158 -22.53 -10.63 -24.10
CA VAL A 158 -21.85 -10.74 -22.82
C VAL A 158 -20.59 -9.86 -22.80
N ASN A 159 -19.79 -9.90 -23.86
CA ASN A 159 -18.61 -9.04 -23.97
C ASN A 159 -18.95 -7.55 -23.95
N ALA A 160 -19.98 -7.13 -24.68
CA ALA A 160 -20.42 -5.73 -24.68
C ALA A 160 -20.98 -5.29 -23.32
N ALA A 161 -21.70 -6.18 -22.61
CA ALA A 161 -22.19 -5.95 -21.26
C ALA A 161 -21.05 -5.80 -20.24
N ASN A 162 -20.03 -6.66 -20.32
CA ASN A 162 -18.85 -6.58 -19.48
C ASN A 162 -18.09 -5.28 -19.71
N ASN A 163 -17.86 -4.90 -20.97
CA ASN A 163 -17.19 -3.64 -21.30
C ASN A 163 -17.96 -2.43 -20.76
N LEU A 164 -19.30 -2.44 -20.81
CA LEU A 164 -20.09 -1.40 -20.17
C LEU A 164 -19.96 -1.43 -18.66
N SER A 165 -19.93 -2.59 -18.02
CA SER A 165 -19.75 -2.68 -16.57
C SER A 165 -18.40 -2.13 -16.12
N TYR A 166 -17.34 -2.31 -16.91
CA TYR A 166 -16.00 -1.80 -16.63
C TYR A 166 -15.88 -0.27 -16.74
N THR A 167 -16.87 0.41 -17.33
CA THR A 167 -16.94 1.87 -17.29
C THR A 167 -17.27 2.40 -15.90
N GLU A 168 -17.87 1.57 -15.05
CA GLU A 168 -18.10 1.86 -13.63
C GLU A 168 -16.97 1.27 -12.79
N VAL A 169 -15.97 2.07 -12.49
CA VAL A 169 -14.84 1.65 -11.67
C VAL A 169 -15.27 1.63 -10.20
N LYS A 170 -15.30 0.43 -9.61
CA LYS A 170 -15.73 0.20 -8.22
C LYS A 170 -14.57 -0.24 -7.35
N SER A 171 -14.68 -0.01 -6.05
CA SER A 171 -13.70 -0.48 -5.08
C SER A 171 -13.76 -2.00 -4.93
N PRO A 172 -12.62 -2.72 -5.02
CA PRO A 172 -12.57 -4.16 -4.83
C PRO A 172 -12.59 -4.56 -3.35
N SER A 173 -12.30 -3.62 -2.43
CA SER A 173 -12.23 -3.86 -0.98
C SER A 173 -12.78 -2.66 -0.21
N ASN A 174 -12.97 -2.86 1.11
CA ASN A 174 -13.12 -1.75 2.03
C ASN A 174 -11.76 -1.07 2.22
N GLY A 175 -11.74 0.22 2.47
CA GLY A 175 -10.49 0.93 2.71
C GLY A 175 -10.61 2.43 2.56
N VAL A 176 -9.47 3.10 2.48
CA VAL A 176 -9.35 4.56 2.29
C VAL A 176 -8.81 4.84 0.89
N VAL A 177 -9.44 5.78 0.21
CA VAL A 177 -9.03 6.24 -1.12
C VAL A 177 -7.75 7.07 -0.99
N GLY A 178 -6.73 6.72 -1.75
CA GLY A 178 -5.48 7.47 -1.84
C GLY A 178 -5.60 8.73 -2.70
N VAL A 179 -4.48 9.10 -3.32
CA VAL A 179 -4.41 10.26 -4.23
C VAL A 179 -5.20 9.98 -5.52
N LEU A 180 -5.83 11.02 -6.07
CA LEU A 180 -6.58 11.00 -7.33
C LEU A 180 -5.82 11.79 -8.41
N PRO A 181 -4.86 11.19 -9.12
CA PRO A 181 -4.05 11.91 -10.12
C PRO A 181 -4.85 12.34 -11.35
N TYR A 182 -5.97 11.65 -11.63
CA TYR A 182 -6.83 11.94 -12.78
C TYR A 182 -8.10 12.66 -12.37
N ARG A 183 -8.48 13.68 -13.14
CA ARG A 183 -9.68 14.51 -12.92
C ARG A 183 -10.73 14.24 -14.00
N VAL A 184 -11.94 14.74 -13.77
CA VAL A 184 -13.00 14.71 -14.79
C VAL A 184 -12.50 15.34 -16.09
N GLY A 185 -12.74 14.68 -17.21
CA GLY A 185 -12.24 15.06 -18.54
C GLY A 185 -10.91 14.42 -18.93
N ALA A 186 -10.19 13.76 -18.03
CA ALA A 186 -8.95 13.04 -18.37
C ALA A 186 -9.25 11.79 -19.19
N LEU A 187 -8.44 11.55 -20.21
CA LEU A 187 -8.47 10.32 -20.99
C LEU A 187 -7.68 9.23 -20.25
N VAL A 188 -8.30 8.09 -20.06
CA VAL A 188 -7.71 6.93 -19.36
C VAL A 188 -7.81 5.65 -20.20
N SER A 189 -6.93 4.71 -19.95
CA SER A 189 -6.91 3.40 -20.61
C SER A 189 -6.25 2.36 -19.69
N ALA A 190 -6.35 1.08 -20.04
CA ALA A 190 -5.69 0.00 -19.27
C ALA A 190 -4.15 0.12 -19.23
N SER A 191 -3.56 0.95 -20.10
CA SER A 191 -2.09 1.12 -20.24
C SER A 191 -1.55 2.41 -19.60
N ILE A 192 -2.33 3.08 -18.75
CA ILE A 192 -1.85 4.30 -18.06
C ILE A 192 -0.71 3.96 -17.09
N PRO A 193 0.31 4.85 -16.96
CA PRO A 193 1.49 4.61 -16.12
C PRO A 193 1.19 4.63 -14.63
N GLN A 194 0.12 5.32 -14.22
CA GLN A 194 -0.28 5.47 -12.82
C GLN A 194 -1.72 4.99 -12.63
N PRO A 195 -2.05 4.40 -11.48
CA PRO A 195 -3.42 3.99 -11.19
C PRO A 195 -4.35 5.20 -11.06
N LEU A 196 -5.65 5.00 -11.25
CA LEU A 196 -6.69 6.01 -11.00
C LEU A 196 -6.69 6.45 -9.54
N THR A 197 -6.47 5.52 -8.65
CA THR A 197 -6.27 5.70 -7.22
C THR A 197 -5.74 4.39 -6.61
N THR A 198 -5.38 4.45 -5.34
CA THR A 198 -5.10 3.26 -4.52
C THR A 198 -6.16 3.19 -3.42
N VAL A 199 -6.69 2.01 -3.16
CA VAL A 199 -7.54 1.77 -1.99
C VAL A 199 -6.73 0.98 -0.98
N SER A 200 -6.47 1.59 0.19
CA SER A 200 -5.68 1.02 1.27
C SER A 200 -6.59 0.53 2.39
N ASP A 201 -6.48 -0.74 2.73
CA ASP A 201 -7.12 -1.29 3.92
C ASP A 201 -6.22 -1.03 5.14
N ASN A 202 -6.63 -0.04 5.94
CA ASN A 202 -5.92 0.40 7.14
C ASN A 202 -6.51 -0.21 8.42
N SER A 203 -7.32 -1.26 8.32
CA SER A 203 -7.89 -1.96 9.49
C SER A 203 -6.80 -2.57 10.37
N ASP A 204 -5.78 -3.14 9.74
CA ASP A 204 -4.55 -3.63 10.35
C ASP A 204 -3.36 -2.99 9.64
N MET A 205 -2.40 -2.48 10.36
CA MET A 205 -1.20 -1.88 9.79
C MET A 205 0.02 -2.74 10.06
N TYR A 206 0.83 -2.94 9.03
CA TYR A 206 2.12 -3.59 9.14
C TYR A 206 3.22 -2.53 9.23
N VAL A 207 4.06 -2.66 10.23
CA VAL A 207 5.23 -1.81 10.42
C VAL A 207 6.47 -2.60 10.01
N TYR A 208 7.11 -2.14 8.94
CA TYR A 208 8.36 -2.74 8.42
C TYR A 208 9.53 -1.90 8.89
N PHE A 209 10.41 -2.48 9.68
CA PHE A 209 11.65 -1.84 10.10
C PHE A 209 12.82 -2.81 9.95
N SER A 210 14.01 -2.26 9.76
CA SER A 210 15.24 -3.05 9.59
C SER A 210 16.08 -2.98 10.84
N LEU A 211 16.50 -4.14 11.32
CA LEU A 211 17.45 -4.29 12.40
C LEU A 211 18.74 -4.91 11.87
N THR A 212 19.88 -4.54 12.45
CA THR A 212 21.12 -5.26 12.24
C THR A 212 21.11 -6.57 13.02
N GLU A 213 21.90 -7.56 12.58
CA GLU A 213 21.99 -8.86 13.26
C GLU A 213 22.36 -8.72 14.74
N ASN A 214 23.28 -7.81 15.07
CA ASN A 214 23.68 -7.55 16.45
C ASN A 214 22.53 -7.03 17.30
N GLN A 215 21.76 -6.06 16.77
CA GLN A 215 20.57 -5.52 17.46
C GLN A 215 19.49 -6.59 17.66
N LEU A 216 19.34 -7.48 16.68
CA LEU A 216 18.42 -8.59 16.78
C LEU A 216 18.83 -9.59 17.88
N LEU A 217 20.11 -9.91 17.96
CA LEU A 217 20.67 -10.79 19.00
C LEU A 217 20.54 -10.16 20.39
N ASP A 218 20.79 -8.87 20.52
CA ASP A 218 20.67 -8.15 21.80
C ASP A 218 19.21 -8.14 22.26
N LEU A 219 18.26 -7.82 21.39
CA LEU A 219 16.83 -7.89 21.69
C LEU A 219 16.38 -9.30 22.09
N THR A 220 16.85 -10.31 21.37
CA THR A 220 16.50 -11.71 21.69
C THR A 220 17.04 -12.14 23.04
N ARG A 221 18.25 -11.67 23.41
CA ARG A 221 18.84 -11.92 24.73
C ARG A 221 18.09 -11.22 25.85
N GLU A 222 17.66 -9.98 25.63
CA GLU A 222 16.97 -9.16 26.63
C GLU A 222 15.56 -9.68 26.90
N TYR A 223 14.80 -10.00 25.85
CA TYR A 223 13.39 -10.42 25.97
C TYR A 223 13.18 -11.94 25.90
N GLY A 224 14.23 -12.70 25.66
CA GLY A 224 14.21 -14.19 25.64
C GLY A 224 13.55 -14.82 24.40
N SER A 225 12.80 -14.04 23.60
CA SER A 225 12.27 -14.48 22.30
C SER A 225 11.91 -13.28 21.45
N MET A 226 11.90 -13.48 20.10
CA MET A 226 11.53 -12.45 19.14
C MET A 226 10.10 -11.95 19.34
N ASP A 227 9.15 -12.83 19.61
CA ASP A 227 7.73 -12.46 19.80
C ASP A 227 7.54 -11.54 21.01
N LYS A 228 8.29 -11.79 22.09
CA LYS A 228 8.27 -10.92 23.29
C LYS A 228 8.95 -9.58 23.02
N ALA A 229 10.05 -9.58 22.27
CA ALA A 229 10.73 -8.36 21.87
C ALA A 229 9.82 -7.46 21.00
N LEU A 230 9.11 -8.03 20.01
CA LEU A 230 8.16 -7.32 19.17
C LEU A 230 6.96 -6.77 19.98
N ALA A 231 6.49 -7.52 20.98
CA ALA A 231 5.40 -7.06 21.87
C ALA A 231 5.83 -5.90 22.78
N ALA A 232 7.13 -5.74 23.05
CA ALA A 232 7.68 -4.65 23.87
C ALA A 232 7.93 -3.36 23.07
N VAL A 233 7.89 -3.40 21.73
CA VAL A 233 8.00 -2.21 20.87
C VAL A 233 6.70 -1.43 20.96
N SER A 234 6.74 -0.26 21.62
CA SER A 234 5.64 0.72 21.63
C SER A 234 5.86 1.77 20.54
N TYR A 235 4.83 2.17 19.83
CA TYR A 235 4.82 3.23 18.82
C TYR A 235 3.94 4.39 19.26
#